data_5c0a1a73e3005dbbe9407172dfd18f2d
#
_entry.id   5c0a1a73e3005dbbe9407172dfd18f2d
#
_cell.length_a   1.000
_cell.length_b   1.000
_cell.length_c   1.000
_cell.angle_alpha   90.00
_cell.angle_beta   90.00
_cell.angle_gamma   90.00
#
_symmetry.space_group_name_H-M   'P 1'
#
loop_
_entity.id
_entity.type
_entity.pdbx_description
1 polymer ?
#
loop_
_entity_poly.entity_id
_entity_poly.type
_entity_poly.pdbx_seq_one_letter_code
_entity_poly.pdbx_strand_id
1 'polypeptide(L)'
;MDQKPTLPTEDLALVAGFEARIAAGESIEPKDWMPDRYRKQLVRMMSQHAHSEIVGMLPEGNWITRAPSLRRKMSLIAKVQDEAGHGLYIYCGAETLGVDRRELVDALLDGRAKYSSIFNYPTLSWADMGVIGWLVDGAAIVNQTVLAKASYGPYARAMVRICKEENFHKRQGLEICSVLASGTPAQKAMVQDAVNRFWWPALMMFGPSDTDSPNSAELLKWRVKRKTNDELRQRFVNLTVPQAITLGLTLPDPDLRYNDTTANWEFGEIDWSEFFEVLKGNGPCNRERLAARNAAHDEGAWVRAAATAHAAKKDSRATEAA
;
A
#
# COMPACT_ATOMS: atom_id res chain seq x y z
N MET A 1 -27.92 -32.26 2.47
CA MET A 1 -26.52 -32.57 2.09
C MET A 1 -26.17 -31.66 0.92
N ASP A 2 -25.67 -30.48 1.20
CA ASP A 2 -25.27 -29.52 0.17
C ASP A 2 -23.93 -29.95 -0.41
N GLN A 3 -23.95 -30.39 -1.65
CA GLN A 3 -22.71 -30.63 -2.41
C GLN A 3 -22.03 -29.28 -2.63
N LYS A 4 -20.85 -29.07 -2.00
CA LYS A 4 -19.95 -27.99 -2.39
C LYS A 4 -19.70 -28.09 -3.90
N PRO A 5 -19.83 -26.98 -4.66
CA PRO A 5 -19.52 -27.01 -6.08
C PRO A 5 -18.07 -27.44 -6.25
N THR A 6 -17.86 -28.58 -6.90
CA THR A 6 -16.54 -29.02 -7.36
C THR A 6 -16.07 -28.00 -8.39
N LEU A 7 -14.97 -27.30 -8.10
CA LEU A 7 -14.29 -26.46 -9.09
C LEU A 7 -13.95 -27.33 -10.30
N PRO A 8 -14.10 -26.81 -11.54
CA PRO A 8 -13.68 -27.53 -12.73
C PRO A 8 -12.21 -27.94 -12.57
N THR A 9 -11.91 -29.20 -12.84
CA THR A 9 -10.55 -29.73 -12.81
C THR A 9 -9.76 -28.98 -13.88
N GLU A 10 -8.81 -28.13 -13.47
CA GLU A 10 -7.94 -27.43 -14.43
C GLU A 10 -7.16 -28.47 -15.25
N ASP A 11 -6.94 -28.17 -16.52
CA ASP A 11 -6.14 -29.02 -17.40
C ASP A 11 -4.69 -29.09 -16.88
N LEU A 12 -4.27 -30.28 -16.48
CA LEU A 12 -2.95 -30.51 -15.90
C LEU A 12 -1.80 -30.10 -16.83
N ALA A 13 -2.00 -30.22 -18.15
CA ALA A 13 -0.99 -29.81 -19.13
C ALA A 13 -0.85 -28.26 -19.18
N LEU A 14 -1.96 -27.53 -19.08
CA LEU A 14 -1.95 -26.07 -19.01
C LEU A 14 -1.29 -25.59 -17.72
N VAL A 15 -1.60 -26.23 -16.58
CA VAL A 15 -0.96 -25.90 -15.28
C VAL A 15 0.55 -26.15 -15.35
N ALA A 16 0.99 -27.30 -15.88
CA ALA A 16 2.40 -27.59 -16.04
C ALA A 16 3.12 -26.61 -16.96
N GLY A 17 2.49 -26.22 -18.07
CA GLY A 17 3.01 -25.20 -19.00
C GLY A 17 3.14 -23.84 -18.33
N PHE A 18 2.14 -23.41 -17.55
CA PHE A 18 2.19 -22.18 -16.76
C PHE A 18 3.33 -22.22 -15.73
N GLU A 19 3.46 -23.30 -14.96
CA GLU A 19 4.52 -23.43 -13.96
C GLU A 19 5.92 -23.44 -14.60
N ALA A 20 6.09 -24.03 -15.79
CA ALA A 20 7.34 -23.99 -16.54
C ALA A 20 7.71 -22.57 -16.96
N ARG A 21 6.75 -21.75 -17.43
CA ARG A 21 6.96 -20.34 -17.76
C ARG A 21 7.37 -19.52 -16.53
N ILE A 22 6.69 -19.74 -15.40
CA ILE A 22 7.07 -19.11 -14.13
C ILE A 22 8.49 -19.49 -13.72
N ALA A 23 8.87 -20.76 -13.84
CA ALA A 23 10.20 -21.25 -13.52
C ALA A 23 11.27 -20.63 -14.44
N ALA A 24 10.97 -20.47 -15.73
CA ALA A 24 11.83 -19.79 -16.70
C ALA A 24 11.94 -18.26 -16.45
N GLY A 25 11.09 -17.70 -15.60
CA GLY A 25 11.08 -16.26 -15.31
C GLY A 25 10.37 -15.43 -16.37
N GLU A 26 9.53 -16.05 -17.17
CA GLU A 26 8.72 -15.35 -18.15
C GLU A 26 7.64 -14.49 -17.47
N SER A 27 7.29 -13.38 -18.13
CA SER A 27 6.15 -12.55 -17.74
C SER A 27 4.84 -13.20 -18.18
N ILE A 28 3.86 -13.19 -17.31
CA ILE A 28 2.48 -13.59 -17.62
C ILE A 28 1.71 -12.33 -17.97
N GLU A 29 1.14 -12.32 -19.17
CA GLU A 29 0.40 -11.17 -19.70
C GLU A 29 -1.12 -11.39 -19.65
N PRO A 30 -1.97 -10.34 -19.79
CA PRO A 30 -3.42 -10.45 -19.65
C PRO A 30 -4.12 -11.49 -20.53
N LYS A 31 -3.56 -11.76 -21.71
CA LYS A 31 -4.12 -12.74 -22.67
C LYS A 31 -3.58 -14.14 -22.47
N ASP A 32 -2.59 -14.33 -21.61
CA ASP A 32 -2.06 -15.64 -21.32
C ASP A 32 -3.03 -16.45 -20.47
N TRP A 33 -3.04 -17.75 -20.72
CA TRP A 33 -3.72 -18.67 -19.80
C TRP A 33 -3.02 -18.66 -18.44
N MET A 34 -3.79 -18.64 -17.38
CA MET A 34 -3.33 -18.69 -15.99
C MET A 34 -4.32 -19.45 -15.13
N PRO A 35 -3.86 -20.17 -14.09
CA PRO A 35 -4.74 -20.85 -13.16
C PRO A 35 -5.68 -19.86 -12.46
N ASP A 36 -6.93 -20.25 -12.23
CA ASP A 36 -7.92 -19.44 -11.50
C ASP A 36 -7.42 -18.99 -10.14
N ARG A 37 -6.68 -19.85 -9.45
CA ARG A 37 -6.13 -19.53 -8.14
C ARG A 37 -5.06 -18.44 -8.21
N TYR A 38 -4.20 -18.47 -9.23
CA TYR A 38 -3.22 -17.41 -9.49
C TYR A 38 -3.93 -16.08 -9.77
N ARG A 39 -4.93 -16.08 -10.65
CA ARG A 39 -5.76 -14.91 -10.97
C ARG A 39 -6.41 -14.33 -9.72
N LYS A 40 -7.06 -15.15 -8.89
CA LYS A 40 -7.73 -14.72 -7.66
C LYS A 40 -6.75 -14.10 -6.65
N GLN A 41 -5.56 -14.67 -6.51
CA GLN A 41 -4.52 -14.10 -5.64
C GLN A 41 -4.00 -12.75 -6.14
N LEU A 42 -3.80 -12.59 -7.46
CA LEU A 42 -3.44 -11.32 -8.06
C LEU A 42 -4.52 -10.25 -7.85
N VAL A 43 -5.78 -10.58 -8.16
CA VAL A 43 -6.91 -9.66 -7.97
C VAL A 43 -6.96 -9.20 -6.51
N ARG A 44 -6.90 -10.13 -5.55
CA ARG A 44 -6.91 -9.81 -4.13
C ARG A 44 -5.75 -8.86 -3.76
N MET A 45 -4.55 -9.17 -4.19
CA MET A 45 -3.35 -8.42 -3.82
C MET A 45 -3.31 -7.05 -4.48
N MET A 46 -3.63 -6.96 -5.77
CA MET A 46 -3.65 -5.72 -6.51
C MET A 46 -4.79 -4.80 -6.04
N SER A 47 -5.98 -5.35 -5.79
CA SER A 47 -7.09 -4.56 -5.23
C SER A 47 -6.75 -3.99 -3.86
N GLN A 48 -6.19 -4.81 -2.96
CA GLN A 48 -5.78 -4.36 -1.63
C GLN A 48 -4.69 -3.27 -1.72
N HIS A 49 -3.75 -3.39 -2.65
CA HIS A 49 -2.70 -2.41 -2.87
C HIS A 49 -3.30 -1.10 -3.40
N ALA A 50 -4.10 -1.14 -4.47
CA ALA A 50 -4.75 0.05 -5.04
C ALA A 50 -5.63 0.77 -4.00
N HIS A 51 -6.38 0.02 -3.20
CA HIS A 51 -7.16 0.58 -2.09
C HIS A 51 -6.26 1.28 -1.06
N SER A 52 -5.07 0.73 -0.79
CA SER A 52 -4.12 1.33 0.14
C SER A 52 -3.66 2.71 -0.34
N GLU A 53 -3.31 2.85 -1.60
CA GLU A 53 -2.92 4.11 -2.22
C GLU A 53 -4.05 5.16 -2.11
N ILE A 54 -5.27 4.78 -2.51
CA ILE A 54 -6.43 5.69 -2.47
C ILE A 54 -6.80 6.10 -1.04
N VAL A 55 -6.73 5.19 -0.07
CA VAL A 55 -7.04 5.52 1.33
C VAL A 55 -5.91 6.31 1.97
N GLY A 56 -4.65 6.01 1.62
CA GLY A 56 -3.46 6.65 2.16
C GLY A 56 -3.38 8.15 1.83
N MET A 57 -3.77 8.55 0.63
CA MET A 57 -3.71 9.95 0.20
C MET A 57 -4.64 10.88 1.00
N LEU A 58 -5.75 10.39 1.55
CA LEU A 58 -6.76 11.23 2.19
C LEU A 58 -6.27 11.89 3.49
N PRO A 59 -5.68 11.17 4.47
CA PRO A 59 -5.12 11.79 5.67
C PRO A 59 -4.02 12.80 5.35
N GLU A 60 -3.20 12.55 4.34
CA GLU A 60 -2.15 13.48 3.91
C GLU A 60 -2.71 14.70 3.20
N GLY A 61 -3.72 14.53 2.35
CA GLY A 61 -4.44 15.61 1.67
C GLY A 61 -5.00 16.64 2.66
N ASN A 62 -5.47 16.21 3.82
CA ASN A 62 -5.95 17.08 4.88
C ASN A 62 -4.86 17.99 5.49
N TRP A 63 -3.58 17.69 5.27
CA TRP A 63 -2.46 18.51 5.74
C TRP A 63 -1.94 19.52 4.72
N ILE A 64 -2.40 19.49 3.48
CA ILE A 64 -1.95 20.41 2.42
C ILE A 64 -2.11 21.88 2.86
N THR A 65 -3.30 22.27 3.33
CA THR A 65 -3.56 23.63 3.77
C THR A 65 -2.82 24.02 5.04
N ARG A 66 -2.49 23.05 5.90
CA ARG A 66 -1.80 23.21 7.20
C ARG A 66 -0.29 23.12 7.11
N ALA A 67 0.27 22.72 5.96
CA ALA A 67 1.72 22.63 5.78
C ALA A 67 2.40 24.00 6.03
N PRO A 68 3.59 24.01 6.69
CA PRO A 68 4.17 25.22 7.28
C PRO A 68 4.74 26.23 6.26
N SER A 69 4.90 25.84 5.01
CA SER A 69 5.40 26.74 3.95
C SER A 69 4.83 26.38 2.59
N LEU A 70 4.86 27.32 1.65
CA LEU A 70 4.43 27.07 0.27
C LEU A 70 5.20 25.90 -0.37
N ARG A 71 6.51 25.82 -0.15
CA ARG A 71 7.33 24.71 -0.61
C ARG A 71 6.80 23.37 -0.10
N ARG A 72 6.48 23.28 1.20
CA ARG A 72 5.94 22.04 1.80
C ARG A 72 4.52 21.72 1.32
N LYS A 73 3.68 22.74 1.08
CA LYS A 73 2.37 22.55 0.44
C LYS A 73 2.52 21.94 -0.94
N MET A 74 3.39 22.48 -1.78
CA MET A 74 3.63 21.99 -3.14
C MET A 74 4.17 20.54 -3.14
N SER A 75 5.11 20.22 -2.25
CA SER A 75 5.63 18.86 -2.13
C SER A 75 4.54 17.86 -1.70
N LEU A 76 3.66 18.26 -0.79
CA LEU A 76 2.58 17.40 -0.32
C LEU A 76 1.46 17.24 -1.37
N ILE A 77 1.16 18.30 -2.14
CA ILE A 77 0.24 18.22 -3.30
C ILE A 77 0.78 17.21 -4.32
N ALA A 78 2.07 17.29 -4.65
CA ALA A 78 2.69 16.36 -5.60
C ALA A 78 2.58 14.91 -5.10
N LYS A 79 2.91 14.67 -3.81
CA LYS A 79 2.77 13.35 -3.20
C LYS A 79 1.34 12.83 -3.29
N VAL A 80 0.35 13.59 -2.85
CA VAL A 80 -1.08 13.18 -2.87
C VAL A 80 -1.56 12.88 -4.28
N GLN A 81 -1.08 13.64 -5.29
CA GLN A 81 -1.37 13.37 -6.69
C GLN A 81 -0.74 12.05 -7.15
N ASP A 82 0.50 11.77 -6.75
CA ASP A 82 1.19 10.53 -7.09
C ASP A 82 0.44 9.33 -6.49
N GLU A 83 0.02 9.37 -5.20
CA GLU A 83 -0.74 8.30 -4.55
C GLU A 83 -2.06 7.99 -5.29
N ALA A 84 -2.78 9.04 -5.73
CA ALA A 84 -3.97 8.86 -6.56
C ALA A 84 -3.64 8.19 -7.90
N GLY A 85 -2.51 8.56 -8.52
CA GLY A 85 -1.98 7.94 -9.75
C GLY A 85 -1.58 6.48 -9.54
N HIS A 86 -0.91 6.16 -8.42
CA HIS A 86 -0.54 4.80 -8.04
C HIS A 86 -1.78 3.90 -7.95
N GLY A 87 -2.80 4.33 -7.21
CA GLY A 87 -4.07 3.63 -7.11
C GLY A 87 -4.70 3.37 -8.47
N LEU A 88 -4.72 4.38 -9.36
CA LEU A 88 -5.25 4.27 -10.72
C LEU A 88 -4.48 3.25 -11.55
N TYR A 89 -3.13 3.27 -11.54
CA TYR A 89 -2.32 2.31 -12.31
C TYR A 89 -2.55 0.88 -11.87
N ILE A 90 -2.66 0.65 -10.56
CA ILE A 90 -2.87 -0.69 -10.01
C ILE A 90 -4.30 -1.16 -10.29
N TYR A 91 -5.32 -0.29 -10.23
CA TYR A 91 -6.68 -0.62 -10.66
C TYR A 91 -6.71 -1.00 -12.14
N CYS A 92 -6.08 -0.24 -13.03
CA CYS A 92 -5.96 -0.60 -14.44
C CYS A 92 -5.33 -1.99 -14.63
N GLY A 93 -4.33 -2.33 -13.81
CA GLY A 93 -3.74 -3.67 -13.81
C GLY A 93 -4.73 -4.74 -13.34
N ALA A 94 -5.54 -4.48 -12.32
CA ALA A 94 -6.57 -5.40 -11.82
C ALA A 94 -7.69 -5.61 -12.85
N GLU A 95 -8.10 -4.56 -13.58
CA GLU A 95 -9.09 -4.64 -14.66
C GLU A 95 -8.66 -5.61 -15.77
N THR A 96 -7.36 -5.74 -16.04
CA THR A 96 -6.86 -6.73 -17.02
C THR A 96 -7.05 -8.19 -16.57
N LEU A 97 -7.40 -8.41 -15.29
CA LEU A 97 -7.76 -9.71 -14.73
C LEU A 97 -9.28 -9.94 -14.71
N GLY A 98 -10.08 -9.01 -15.27
CA GLY A 98 -11.53 -9.12 -15.37
C GLY A 98 -12.31 -8.55 -14.19
N VAL A 99 -11.70 -7.68 -13.38
CA VAL A 99 -12.39 -7.00 -12.27
C VAL A 99 -12.94 -5.65 -12.73
N ASP A 100 -14.16 -5.30 -12.34
CA ASP A 100 -14.70 -3.96 -12.58
C ASP A 100 -14.18 -2.99 -11.51
N ARG A 101 -13.59 -1.88 -11.94
CA ARG A 101 -13.11 -0.81 -11.04
C ARG A 101 -14.24 -0.24 -10.19
N ARG A 102 -15.45 -0.15 -10.71
CA ARG A 102 -16.62 0.36 -9.95
C ARG A 102 -16.89 -0.52 -8.75
N GLU A 103 -16.89 -1.86 -8.95
CA GLU A 103 -17.07 -2.81 -7.85
C GLU A 103 -15.98 -2.66 -6.77
N LEU A 104 -14.73 -2.37 -7.18
CA LEU A 104 -13.63 -2.13 -6.25
C LEU A 104 -13.83 -0.83 -5.46
N VAL A 105 -14.27 0.24 -6.12
CA VAL A 105 -14.56 1.53 -5.46
C VAL A 105 -15.77 1.42 -4.55
N ASP A 106 -16.83 0.74 -4.99
CA ASP A 106 -18.03 0.51 -4.18
C ASP A 106 -17.69 -0.29 -2.92
N ALA A 107 -16.85 -1.34 -3.05
CA ALA A 107 -16.36 -2.09 -1.88
C ALA A 107 -15.58 -1.21 -0.88
N LEU A 108 -14.87 -0.19 -1.37
CA LEU A 108 -14.15 0.76 -0.53
C LEU A 108 -15.10 1.70 0.23
N LEU A 109 -16.17 2.15 -0.42
CA LEU A 109 -17.21 3.00 0.17
C LEU A 109 -18.08 2.23 1.17
N ASP A 110 -18.39 0.97 0.85
CA ASP A 110 -19.17 0.08 1.74
C ASP A 110 -18.37 -0.41 2.97
N GLY A 111 -17.06 -0.11 3.04
CA GLY A 111 -16.19 -0.59 4.12
C GLY A 111 -15.84 -2.08 4.03
N ARG A 112 -16.16 -2.76 2.91
CA ARG A 112 -15.82 -4.18 2.67
C ARG A 112 -14.40 -4.39 2.14
N ALA A 113 -13.82 -3.36 1.51
CA ALA A 113 -12.49 -3.42 0.95
C ALA A 113 -11.41 -3.61 2.02
N LYS A 114 -10.39 -4.38 1.68
CA LYS A 114 -9.18 -4.54 2.50
C LYS A 114 -8.08 -3.62 1.94
N TYR A 115 -7.37 -2.97 2.85
CA TYR A 115 -6.22 -2.12 2.57
C TYR A 115 -5.23 -2.20 3.74
N SER A 116 -4.08 -1.56 3.65
CA SER A 116 -3.06 -1.60 4.69
C SER A 116 -3.60 -1.02 6.01
N SER A 117 -3.39 -1.75 7.11
CA SER A 117 -3.87 -1.38 8.45
C SER A 117 -3.39 -0.01 8.91
N ILE A 118 -2.20 0.41 8.47
CA ILE A 118 -1.55 1.66 8.86
C ILE A 118 -2.42 2.90 8.60
N PHE A 119 -3.27 2.89 7.57
CA PHE A 119 -4.13 4.02 7.21
C PHE A 119 -5.33 4.22 8.14
N ASN A 120 -5.48 3.36 9.15
CA ASN A 120 -6.46 3.50 10.23
C ASN A 120 -5.88 4.09 11.52
N TYR A 121 -4.65 4.63 11.45
CA TYR A 121 -4.02 5.35 12.55
C TYR A 121 -4.16 6.87 12.36
N PRO A 122 -4.27 7.66 13.47
CA PRO A 122 -4.51 9.09 13.38
C PRO A 122 -3.28 9.86 12.88
N THR A 123 -3.55 10.97 12.15
CA THR A 123 -2.54 11.96 11.75
C THR A 123 -2.74 13.23 12.56
N LEU A 124 -1.98 13.42 13.63
CA LEU A 124 -2.21 14.42 14.68
C LEU A 124 -1.39 15.70 14.52
N SER A 125 -0.22 15.61 13.89
CA SER A 125 0.72 16.73 13.78
C SER A 125 1.41 16.77 12.41
N TRP A 126 2.11 17.89 12.13
CA TRP A 126 2.93 17.99 10.93
C TRP A 126 4.06 16.95 10.89
N ALA A 127 4.54 16.51 12.06
CA ALA A 127 5.56 15.46 12.13
C ALA A 127 5.06 14.13 11.55
N ASP A 128 3.75 13.87 11.63
CA ASP A 128 3.18 12.65 11.05
C ASP A 128 3.40 12.60 9.53
N MET A 129 3.35 13.75 8.85
CA MET A 129 3.67 13.82 7.41
C MET A 129 5.12 13.45 7.12
N GLY A 130 6.03 13.80 8.03
CA GLY A 130 7.42 13.37 7.96
C GLY A 130 7.59 11.87 8.20
N VAL A 131 6.97 11.38 9.26
CA VAL A 131 7.08 9.98 9.68
C VAL A 131 6.35 9.03 8.71
N ILE A 132 5.21 9.43 8.14
CA ILE A 132 4.55 8.67 7.07
C ILE A 132 5.50 8.53 5.88
N GLY A 133 6.04 9.63 5.36
CA GLY A 133 7.00 9.58 4.25
C GLY A 133 8.24 8.74 4.57
N TRP A 134 8.73 8.75 5.80
CA TRP A 134 9.89 7.98 6.20
C TRP A 134 9.59 6.51 6.47
N LEU A 135 8.65 6.21 7.38
CA LEU A 135 8.39 4.84 7.85
C LEU A 135 7.38 4.12 6.95
N VAL A 136 6.27 4.77 6.58
CA VAL A 136 5.19 4.11 5.83
C VAL A 136 5.59 3.94 4.37
N ASP A 137 6.01 5.02 3.68
CA ASP A 137 6.50 4.93 2.31
C ASP A 137 7.82 4.14 2.25
N GLY A 138 8.64 4.22 3.32
CA GLY A 138 9.83 3.37 3.47
C GLY A 138 9.50 1.88 3.48
N ALA A 139 8.46 1.46 4.19
CA ALA A 139 7.97 0.07 4.20
C ALA A 139 7.32 -0.29 2.86
N ALA A 140 6.55 0.63 2.27
CA ALA A 140 5.96 0.46 0.94
C ALA A 140 7.04 0.19 -0.12
N ILE A 141 8.11 0.99 -0.18
CA ILE A 141 9.24 0.81 -1.11
C ILE A 141 9.88 -0.57 -0.96
N VAL A 142 10.08 -1.05 0.28
CA VAL A 142 10.66 -2.38 0.51
C VAL A 142 9.78 -3.47 -0.09
N ASN A 143 8.45 -3.38 0.07
CA ASN A 143 7.48 -4.30 -0.54
C ASN A 143 7.44 -4.15 -2.08
N GLN A 144 7.29 -2.93 -2.57
CA GLN A 144 7.05 -2.63 -4.00
C GLN A 144 8.26 -2.94 -4.87
N THR A 145 9.48 -2.75 -4.36
CA THR A 145 10.72 -3.05 -5.10
C THR A 145 10.80 -4.52 -5.53
N VAL A 146 10.31 -5.45 -4.70
CA VAL A 146 10.27 -6.86 -5.09
C VAL A 146 9.13 -7.18 -6.04
N LEU A 147 8.03 -6.42 -5.97
CA LEU A 147 6.88 -6.53 -6.87
C LEU A 147 7.18 -6.00 -8.28
N ALA A 148 8.16 -5.12 -8.45
CA ALA A 148 8.65 -4.71 -9.77
C ALA A 148 9.24 -5.87 -10.59
N LYS A 149 9.44 -7.04 -9.97
CA LYS A 149 9.86 -8.29 -10.59
C LYS A 149 8.79 -9.39 -10.47
N ALA A 150 7.54 -9.01 -10.23
CA ALA A 150 6.42 -9.96 -10.15
C ALA A 150 6.23 -10.68 -11.49
N SER A 151 5.73 -11.91 -11.42
CA SER A 151 5.46 -12.71 -12.61
C SER A 151 4.33 -12.16 -13.49
N TYR A 152 3.43 -11.33 -12.94
CA TYR A 152 2.37 -10.68 -13.71
C TYR A 152 2.85 -9.33 -14.28
N GLY A 153 2.97 -9.27 -15.60
CA GLY A 153 3.59 -8.14 -16.32
C GLY A 153 2.97 -6.78 -16.04
N PRO A 154 1.62 -6.61 -16.10
CA PRO A 154 1.00 -5.32 -15.81
C PRO A 154 1.32 -4.80 -14.41
N TYR A 155 1.33 -5.67 -13.39
CA TYR A 155 1.66 -5.27 -12.03
C TYR A 155 3.14 -4.89 -11.89
N ALA A 156 4.03 -5.71 -12.45
CA ALA A 156 5.48 -5.43 -12.40
C ALA A 156 5.82 -4.08 -13.06
N ARG A 157 5.23 -3.78 -14.22
CA ARG A 157 5.44 -2.51 -14.94
C ARG A 157 4.94 -1.30 -14.14
N ALA A 158 3.77 -1.39 -13.50
CA ALA A 158 3.25 -0.34 -12.63
C ALA A 158 4.24 -0.04 -11.49
N MET A 159 4.78 -1.08 -10.84
CA MET A 159 5.73 -0.93 -9.74
C MET A 159 7.03 -0.23 -10.12
N VAL A 160 7.49 -0.33 -11.36
CA VAL A 160 8.70 0.37 -11.81
C VAL A 160 8.54 1.89 -11.72
N ARG A 161 7.37 2.41 -12.06
CA ARG A 161 7.06 3.83 -11.93
C ARG A 161 6.80 4.22 -10.49
N ILE A 162 5.93 3.50 -9.81
CA ILE A 162 5.54 3.73 -8.42
C ILE A 162 6.78 3.81 -7.51
N CYS A 163 7.71 2.86 -7.60
CA CYS A 163 8.93 2.88 -6.79
C CYS A 163 9.81 4.12 -7.00
N LYS A 164 9.77 4.76 -8.18
CA LYS A 164 10.52 6.01 -8.42
C LYS A 164 9.88 7.19 -7.71
N GLU A 165 8.57 7.29 -7.77
CA GLU A 165 7.77 8.35 -7.14
C GLU A 165 7.83 8.19 -5.60
N GLU A 166 7.71 6.98 -5.09
CA GLU A 166 7.86 6.67 -3.65
C GLU A 166 9.22 7.04 -3.06
N ASN A 167 10.30 6.93 -3.84
CA ASN A 167 11.62 7.41 -3.38
C ASN A 167 11.63 8.93 -3.15
N PHE A 168 10.85 9.69 -3.92
CA PHE A 168 10.65 11.13 -3.66
C PHE A 168 9.89 11.36 -2.37
N HIS A 169 8.81 10.61 -2.12
CA HIS A 169 7.99 10.69 -0.92
C HIS A 169 8.82 10.41 0.33
N LYS A 170 9.56 9.30 0.33
CA LYS A 170 10.48 8.93 1.42
C LYS A 170 11.52 10.02 1.71
N ARG A 171 12.12 10.61 0.68
CA ARG A 171 13.10 11.68 0.84
C ARG A 171 12.46 12.92 1.48
N GLN A 172 11.27 13.31 1.03
CA GLN A 172 10.53 14.43 1.62
C GLN A 172 10.19 14.17 3.10
N GLY A 173 9.79 12.94 3.43
CA GLY A 173 9.54 12.53 4.81
C GLY A 173 10.78 12.64 5.70
N LEU A 174 11.91 12.11 5.24
CA LEU A 174 13.18 12.21 5.95
C LEU A 174 13.63 13.66 6.15
N GLU A 175 13.44 14.54 5.15
CA GLU A 175 13.75 15.97 5.29
C GLU A 175 12.90 16.64 6.37
N ILE A 176 11.60 16.31 6.46
CA ILE A 176 10.71 16.84 7.49
C ILE A 176 11.18 16.37 8.88
N CYS A 177 11.43 15.07 9.02
CA CYS A 177 11.93 14.48 10.26
C CYS A 177 13.26 15.11 10.70
N SER A 178 14.20 15.29 9.77
CA SER A 178 15.51 15.90 10.04
C SER A 178 15.38 17.35 10.54
N VAL A 179 14.52 18.15 9.89
CA VAL A 179 14.27 19.55 10.31
C VAL A 179 13.67 19.60 11.71
N LEU A 180 12.69 18.74 12.00
CA LEU A 180 12.04 18.71 13.31
C LEU A 180 12.96 18.16 14.41
N ALA A 181 13.73 17.12 14.11
CA ALA A 181 14.66 16.50 15.08
C ALA A 181 15.82 17.44 15.47
N SER A 182 16.27 18.30 14.55
CA SER A 182 17.30 19.33 14.81
C SER A 182 16.76 20.68 15.24
N GLY A 183 15.44 20.81 15.36
CA GLY A 183 14.77 22.06 15.75
C GLY A 183 14.69 22.27 17.25
N THR A 184 13.63 22.98 17.69
CA THR A 184 13.36 23.22 19.10
C THR A 184 13.04 21.94 19.87
N PRO A 185 13.16 21.93 21.22
CA PRO A 185 12.73 20.77 22.02
C PRO A 185 11.28 20.34 21.74
N ALA A 186 10.36 21.27 21.50
CA ALA A 186 8.98 20.96 21.15
C ALA A 186 8.85 20.29 19.78
N GLN A 187 9.62 20.72 18.79
CA GLN A 187 9.67 20.10 17.46
C GLN A 187 10.25 18.68 17.53
N LYS A 188 11.34 18.49 18.31
CA LYS A 188 11.92 17.17 18.53
C LYS A 188 10.95 16.23 19.25
N ALA A 189 10.25 16.72 20.27
CA ALA A 189 9.22 15.93 20.96
C ALA A 189 8.06 15.55 20.01
N MET A 190 7.66 16.44 19.12
CA MET A 190 6.60 16.18 18.14
C MET A 190 6.97 15.06 17.16
N VAL A 191 8.20 15.05 16.62
CA VAL A 191 8.63 13.99 15.69
C VAL A 191 8.88 12.68 16.43
N GLN A 192 9.36 12.73 17.68
CA GLN A 192 9.51 11.53 18.51
C GLN A 192 8.16 10.89 18.84
N ASP A 193 7.13 11.69 19.16
CA ASP A 193 5.77 11.18 19.36
C ASP A 193 5.23 10.49 18.10
N ALA A 194 5.41 11.10 16.93
CA ALA A 194 5.00 10.49 15.68
C ALA A 194 5.73 9.15 15.41
N VAL A 195 7.04 9.07 15.67
CA VAL A 195 7.82 7.82 15.55
C VAL A 195 7.27 6.76 16.50
N ASN A 196 6.96 7.13 17.74
CA ASN A 196 6.41 6.19 18.74
C ASN A 196 5.07 5.58 18.29
N ARG A 197 4.24 6.36 17.58
CA ARG A 197 2.93 5.90 17.11
C ARG A 197 2.99 5.09 15.81
N PHE A 198 3.97 5.32 14.94
CA PHE A 198 4.02 4.70 13.61
C PHE A 198 5.00 3.53 13.48
N TRP A 199 5.92 3.33 14.43
CA TRP A 199 6.92 2.26 14.34
C TRP A 199 6.31 0.87 14.21
N TRP A 200 5.54 0.44 15.19
CA TRP A 200 4.92 -0.89 15.19
C TRP A 200 3.91 -1.07 14.05
N PRO A 201 3.01 -0.12 13.78
CA PRO A 201 2.15 -0.19 12.61
C PRO A 201 2.90 -0.30 11.27
N ALA A 202 4.07 0.33 11.13
CA ALA A 202 4.89 0.20 9.92
C ALA A 202 5.47 -1.22 9.77
N LEU A 203 5.87 -1.88 10.86
CA LEU A 203 6.30 -3.29 10.84
C LEU A 203 5.15 -4.24 10.46
N MET A 204 3.91 -3.92 10.85
CA MET A 204 2.71 -4.68 10.52
C MET A 204 2.33 -4.61 9.03
N MET A 205 2.83 -3.62 8.27
CA MET A 205 2.56 -3.49 6.83
C MET A 205 3.07 -4.67 6.00
N PHE A 206 4.05 -5.41 6.51
CA PHE A 206 4.57 -6.62 5.84
C PHE A 206 3.63 -7.83 6.01
N GLY A 207 2.64 -7.73 6.88
CA GLY A 207 1.72 -8.81 7.23
C GLY A 207 2.27 -9.74 8.32
N PRO A 208 1.47 -10.71 8.80
CA PRO A 208 1.90 -11.69 9.79
C PRO A 208 3.14 -12.48 9.36
N SER A 209 3.71 -13.24 10.29
CA SER A 209 4.87 -14.10 10.01
C SER A 209 4.57 -15.07 8.86
N ASP A 210 5.61 -15.57 8.22
CA ASP A 210 5.45 -16.49 7.07
C ASP A 210 4.70 -17.76 7.44
N THR A 211 4.84 -18.23 8.69
CA THR A 211 4.11 -19.39 9.22
C THR A 211 2.61 -19.14 9.37
N ASP A 212 2.21 -17.89 9.60
CA ASP A 212 0.83 -17.49 9.85
C ASP A 212 0.15 -16.89 8.61
N SER A 213 0.88 -16.81 7.50
CA SER A 213 0.42 -16.21 6.25
C SER A 213 0.00 -17.29 5.23
N PRO A 214 -1.30 -17.60 5.10
CA PRO A 214 -1.78 -18.77 4.35
C PRO A 214 -1.49 -18.73 2.84
N ASN A 215 -1.14 -17.56 2.30
CA ASN A 215 -0.91 -17.38 0.86
C ASN A 215 0.57 -17.13 0.51
N SER A 216 1.47 -16.99 1.49
CA SER A 216 2.87 -16.60 1.26
C SER A 216 3.61 -17.62 0.41
N ALA A 217 3.52 -18.90 0.73
CA ALA A 217 4.20 -19.98 -0.02
C ALA A 217 3.80 -20.01 -1.50
N GLU A 218 2.52 -19.82 -1.76
CA GLU A 218 1.97 -19.85 -3.13
C GLU A 218 2.39 -18.62 -3.94
N LEU A 219 2.35 -17.45 -3.34
CA LEU A 219 2.83 -16.21 -3.97
C LEU A 219 4.32 -16.24 -4.29
N LEU A 220 5.12 -16.90 -3.46
CA LEU A 220 6.54 -17.15 -3.71
C LEU A 220 6.73 -18.18 -4.84
N LYS A 221 6.01 -19.32 -4.80
CA LYS A 221 6.03 -20.34 -5.85
C LYS A 221 5.76 -19.73 -7.23
N TRP A 222 4.75 -18.90 -7.32
CA TRP A 222 4.37 -18.23 -8.56
C TRP A 222 5.15 -16.95 -8.86
N ARG A 223 6.15 -16.63 -8.07
CA ARG A 223 7.00 -15.45 -8.24
C ARG A 223 6.21 -14.14 -8.34
N VAL A 224 5.00 -14.07 -7.76
CA VAL A 224 4.29 -12.81 -7.55
C VAL A 224 5.03 -11.97 -6.51
N LYS A 225 5.46 -12.62 -5.41
CA LYS A 225 6.46 -12.08 -4.46
C LYS A 225 7.75 -12.87 -4.61
N ARG A 226 8.89 -12.22 -4.34
CA ARG A 226 10.22 -12.87 -4.40
C ARG A 226 10.92 -12.94 -3.05
N LYS A 227 10.26 -12.41 -2.02
CA LYS A 227 10.71 -12.37 -0.64
C LYS A 227 9.54 -12.63 0.27
N THR A 228 9.83 -13.24 1.40
CA THR A 228 8.85 -13.50 2.45
C THR A 228 8.50 -12.23 3.22
N ASN A 229 7.44 -12.27 4.03
CA ASN A 229 7.06 -11.15 4.89
C ASN A 229 8.18 -10.85 5.90
N ASP A 230 8.76 -11.89 6.49
CA ASP A 230 9.80 -11.76 7.51
C ASP A 230 11.11 -11.22 6.92
N GLU A 231 11.53 -11.69 5.72
CA GLU A 231 12.69 -11.14 5.01
C GLU A 231 12.51 -9.65 4.70
N LEU A 232 11.32 -9.22 4.27
CA LEU A 232 11.05 -7.83 3.93
C LEU A 232 11.00 -6.95 5.18
N ARG A 233 10.38 -7.42 6.25
CA ARG A 233 10.33 -6.74 7.55
C ARG A 233 11.75 -6.55 8.11
N GLN A 234 12.56 -7.60 8.10
CA GLN A 234 13.96 -7.54 8.54
C GLN A 234 14.76 -6.54 7.72
N ARG A 235 14.57 -6.54 6.39
CA ARG A 235 15.22 -5.55 5.51
C ARG A 235 14.80 -4.13 5.86
N PHE A 236 13.52 -3.89 6.14
CA PHE A 236 13.03 -2.58 6.55
C PHE A 236 13.68 -2.11 7.85
N VAL A 237 13.73 -2.97 8.87
CA VAL A 237 14.37 -2.67 10.15
C VAL A 237 15.86 -2.31 9.94
N ASN A 238 16.59 -3.11 9.19
CA ASN A 238 18.00 -2.87 8.89
C ASN A 238 18.28 -1.54 8.16
N LEU A 239 17.33 -1.08 7.35
CA LEU A 239 17.44 0.21 6.66
C LEU A 239 17.02 1.39 7.54
N THR A 240 16.08 1.19 8.43
CA THR A 240 15.41 2.28 9.18
C THR A 240 16.14 2.62 10.48
N VAL A 241 16.66 1.62 11.21
CA VAL A 241 17.35 1.84 12.50
C VAL A 241 18.55 2.78 12.37
N PRO A 242 19.47 2.61 11.41
CA PRO A 242 20.58 3.55 11.23
C PRO A 242 20.11 4.98 10.91
N GLN A 243 18.98 5.12 10.21
CA GLN A 243 18.38 6.43 9.94
C GLN A 243 17.84 7.09 11.21
N ALA A 244 17.17 6.33 12.08
CA ALA A 244 16.68 6.81 13.37
C ALA A 244 17.86 7.29 14.24
N ILE A 245 18.94 6.51 14.32
CA ILE A 245 20.16 6.89 15.04
C ILE A 245 20.74 8.19 14.48
N THR A 246 20.86 8.32 13.17
CA THR A 246 21.36 9.53 12.50
C THR A 246 20.50 10.77 12.80
N LEU A 247 19.17 10.59 12.90
CA LEU A 247 18.25 11.66 13.26
C LEU A 247 18.24 11.97 14.77
N GLY A 248 18.91 11.17 15.60
CA GLY A 248 18.84 11.30 17.05
C GLY A 248 17.45 11.02 17.62
N LEU A 249 16.69 10.12 16.97
CA LEU A 249 15.38 9.65 17.38
C LEU A 249 15.47 8.22 17.93
N THR A 250 14.61 7.92 18.90
CA THR A 250 14.54 6.59 19.53
C THR A 250 13.35 5.84 18.96
N LEU A 251 13.56 4.60 18.50
CA LEU A 251 12.48 3.70 18.14
C LEU A 251 11.91 3.07 19.42
N PRO A 252 10.57 2.96 19.56
CA PRO A 252 9.91 2.49 20.78
C PRO A 252 9.94 0.96 20.88
N ASP A 253 11.14 0.40 20.85
CA ASP A 253 11.40 -1.04 20.86
C ASP A 253 12.56 -1.31 21.82
N PRO A 254 12.27 -1.79 23.05
CA PRO A 254 13.29 -2.03 24.08
C PRO A 254 14.20 -3.22 23.74
N ASP A 255 13.79 -4.11 22.86
CA ASP A 255 14.54 -5.29 22.45
C ASP A 255 15.44 -5.03 21.23
N LEU A 256 15.38 -3.81 20.69
CA LEU A 256 16.11 -3.44 19.49
C LEU A 256 17.64 -3.44 19.75
N ARG A 257 18.35 -4.34 19.12
CA ARG A 257 19.81 -4.46 19.24
C ARG A 257 20.44 -4.95 17.94
N TYR A 258 21.67 -4.55 17.70
CA TYR A 258 22.42 -5.07 16.57
C TYR A 258 23.07 -6.42 16.93
N ASN A 259 22.92 -7.41 16.05
CA ASN A 259 23.56 -8.71 16.18
C ASN A 259 24.69 -8.82 15.16
N ASP A 260 25.95 -8.77 15.63
CA ASP A 260 27.14 -8.83 14.79
C ASP A 260 27.30 -10.17 14.05
N THR A 261 26.74 -11.26 14.60
CA THR A 261 26.86 -12.60 13.99
C THR A 261 25.99 -12.71 12.74
N THR A 262 24.78 -12.16 12.79
CA THR A 262 23.81 -12.19 11.67
C THR A 262 23.87 -10.95 10.81
N ALA A 263 24.60 -9.92 11.24
CA ALA A 263 24.64 -8.58 10.66
C ALA A 263 23.24 -7.95 10.50
N ASN A 264 22.36 -8.20 11.47
CA ASN A 264 20.98 -7.71 11.47
C ASN A 264 20.65 -6.96 12.76
N TRP A 265 19.73 -6.01 12.67
CA TRP A 265 19.05 -5.45 13.82
C TRP A 265 17.93 -6.41 14.26
N GLU A 266 18.06 -6.98 15.43
CA GLU A 266 16.99 -7.73 16.10
C GLU A 266 16.00 -6.74 16.69
N PHE A 267 14.72 -7.08 16.64
CA PHE A 267 13.61 -6.25 17.12
C PHE A 267 12.63 -7.09 17.94
N GLY A 268 11.84 -6.43 18.77
CA GLY A 268 10.88 -7.06 19.67
C GLY A 268 9.69 -7.71 18.98
N GLU A 269 8.85 -8.35 19.76
CA GLU A 269 7.66 -9.04 19.28
C GLU A 269 6.56 -8.04 18.90
N ILE A 270 5.91 -8.28 17.75
CA ILE A 270 4.79 -7.46 17.26
C ILE A 270 3.48 -7.94 17.86
N ASP A 271 2.69 -7.02 18.40
CA ASP A 271 1.32 -7.34 18.86
C ASP A 271 0.36 -7.52 17.66
N TRP A 272 0.26 -8.75 17.20
CA TRP A 272 -0.65 -9.10 16.11
C TRP A 272 -2.13 -9.03 16.52
N SER A 273 -2.47 -8.96 17.80
CA SER A 273 -3.86 -8.80 18.25
C SER A 273 -4.40 -7.43 17.82
N GLU A 274 -3.62 -6.36 18.00
CA GLU A 274 -3.95 -5.03 17.51
C GLU A 274 -4.15 -5.01 15.98
N PHE A 275 -3.23 -5.63 15.24
CA PHE A 275 -3.33 -5.74 13.78
C PHE A 275 -4.67 -6.36 13.35
N PHE A 276 -5.06 -7.48 13.96
CA PHE A 276 -6.31 -8.14 13.60
C PHE A 276 -7.55 -7.33 14.00
N GLU A 277 -7.52 -6.59 15.11
CA GLU A 277 -8.61 -5.68 15.47
C GLU A 277 -8.75 -4.54 14.47
N VAL A 278 -7.66 -3.95 14.01
CA VAL A 278 -7.68 -2.94 12.93
C VAL A 278 -8.28 -3.52 11.64
N LEU A 279 -7.92 -4.75 11.27
CA LEU A 279 -8.49 -5.42 10.08
C LEU A 279 -9.98 -5.74 10.21
N LYS A 280 -10.50 -5.91 11.43
CA LYS A 280 -11.94 -6.08 11.70
C LYS A 280 -12.71 -4.76 11.69
N GLY A 281 -12.04 -3.62 11.62
CA GLY A 281 -12.65 -2.30 11.66
C GLY A 281 -12.73 -1.66 13.07
N ASN A 282 -12.01 -2.21 14.04
CA ASN A 282 -11.98 -1.76 15.43
C ASN A 282 -10.72 -0.95 15.79
N GLY A 283 -9.92 -0.56 14.79
CA GLY A 283 -8.73 0.25 15.00
C GLY A 283 -9.04 1.70 15.36
N PRO A 284 -7.99 2.51 15.66
CA PRO A 284 -8.14 3.85 16.24
C PRO A 284 -9.00 4.81 15.39
N CYS A 285 -8.96 4.71 14.06
CA CYS A 285 -9.65 5.62 13.15
C CYS A 285 -10.48 4.94 12.06
N ASN A 286 -10.73 3.64 12.12
CA ASN A 286 -11.46 2.94 11.07
C ASN A 286 -12.82 3.59 10.73
N ARG A 287 -13.63 3.86 11.74
CA ARG A 287 -14.97 4.44 11.57
C ARG A 287 -14.93 5.87 11.03
N GLU A 288 -14.04 6.68 11.60
CA GLU A 288 -13.84 8.07 11.19
C GLU A 288 -13.34 8.14 9.73
N ARG A 289 -12.38 7.29 9.35
CA ARG A 289 -11.86 7.22 7.98
C ARG A 289 -12.93 6.81 6.97
N LEU A 290 -13.77 5.84 7.32
CA LEU A 290 -14.87 5.41 6.47
C LEU A 290 -15.93 6.51 6.34
N ALA A 291 -16.33 7.12 7.44
CA ALA A 291 -17.33 8.21 7.43
C ALA A 291 -16.84 9.42 6.63
N ALA A 292 -15.60 9.85 6.80
CA ALA A 292 -15.02 10.95 6.03
C ALA A 292 -14.96 10.65 4.53
N ARG A 293 -14.61 9.43 4.15
CA ARG A 293 -14.58 9.00 2.75
C ARG A 293 -15.96 9.02 2.11
N ASN A 294 -16.99 8.52 2.81
CA ASN A 294 -18.36 8.52 2.33
C ASN A 294 -18.90 9.94 2.22
N ALA A 295 -18.70 10.79 3.21
CA ALA A 295 -19.11 12.19 3.16
C ALA A 295 -18.49 12.92 1.95
N ALA A 296 -17.19 12.78 1.72
CA ALA A 296 -16.53 13.38 0.56
C ALA A 296 -17.06 12.82 -0.77
N HIS A 297 -17.39 11.51 -0.82
CA HIS A 297 -18.01 10.91 -1.99
C HIS A 297 -19.38 11.49 -2.26
N ASP A 298 -20.23 11.60 -1.24
CA ASP A 298 -21.60 12.13 -1.37
C ASP A 298 -21.59 13.61 -1.76
N GLU A 299 -20.76 14.43 -1.14
CA GLU A 299 -20.56 15.84 -1.51
C GLU A 299 -20.14 16.01 -2.98
N GLY A 300 -19.34 15.08 -3.52
CA GLY A 300 -18.93 15.05 -4.91
C GLY A 300 -19.95 14.50 -5.90
N ALA A 301 -21.16 14.10 -5.48
CA ALA A 301 -22.16 13.44 -6.35
C ALA A 301 -22.56 14.31 -7.55
N TRP A 302 -22.75 15.60 -7.34
CA TRP A 302 -23.12 16.54 -8.41
C TRP A 302 -22.02 16.70 -9.47
N VAL A 303 -20.74 16.64 -9.08
CA VAL A 303 -19.62 16.69 -10.01
C VAL A 303 -19.61 15.44 -10.90
N ARG A 304 -19.81 14.25 -10.30
CA ARG A 304 -19.89 12.99 -11.06
C ARG A 304 -21.08 12.99 -12.02
N ALA A 305 -22.24 13.49 -11.58
CA ALA A 305 -23.42 13.62 -12.45
C ALA A 305 -23.15 14.57 -13.64
N ALA A 306 -22.52 15.72 -13.39
CA ALA A 306 -22.15 16.66 -14.44
C ALA A 306 -21.13 16.07 -15.43
N ALA A 307 -20.13 15.35 -14.95
CA ALA A 307 -19.14 14.66 -15.79
C ALA A 307 -19.80 13.58 -16.66
N THR A 308 -20.69 12.78 -16.11
CA THR A 308 -21.46 11.75 -16.84
C THR A 308 -22.33 12.38 -17.94
N ALA A 309 -23.05 13.45 -17.61
CA ALA A 309 -23.88 14.17 -18.60
C ALA A 309 -23.03 14.79 -19.71
N HIS A 310 -21.82 15.28 -19.41
CA HIS A 310 -20.90 15.80 -20.43
C HIS A 310 -20.37 14.69 -21.35
N ALA A 311 -19.99 13.53 -20.81
CA ALA A 311 -19.56 12.39 -21.59
C ALA A 311 -20.66 11.91 -22.55
N ALA A 312 -21.89 11.76 -22.07
CA ALA A 312 -23.03 11.37 -22.90
C ALA A 312 -23.29 12.32 -24.07
N LYS A 313 -23.14 13.64 -23.87
CA LYS A 313 -23.26 14.63 -24.95
C LYS A 313 -22.15 14.53 -25.99
N LYS A 314 -20.95 14.14 -25.58
CA LYS A 314 -19.81 13.94 -26.49
C LYS A 314 -20.01 12.72 -27.38
N ASP A 315 -20.52 11.63 -26.80
CA ASP A 315 -20.78 10.40 -27.52
C ASP A 315 -21.93 10.56 -28.52
N SER A 316 -23.02 11.28 -28.17
CA SER A 316 -24.12 11.56 -29.10
C SER A 316 -23.65 12.39 -30.32
N ARG A 317 -22.81 13.40 -30.09
CA ARG A 317 -22.26 14.22 -31.20
C ARG A 317 -21.31 13.42 -32.11
N ALA A 318 -20.55 12.48 -31.56
CA ALA A 318 -19.70 11.60 -32.35
C ALA A 318 -20.51 10.64 -33.22
N THR A 319 -21.67 10.20 -32.73
CA THR A 319 -22.58 9.31 -33.47
C THR A 319 -23.37 10.06 -34.57
N GLU A 320 -23.69 11.34 -34.35
CA GLU A 320 -24.36 12.19 -35.37
C GLU A 320 -23.41 12.66 -36.50
N ALA A 321 -22.10 12.59 -36.25
CA ALA A 321 -21.07 13.04 -37.25
C ALA A 321 -20.47 11.87 -38.03
N ALA A 322 -20.84 10.62 -37.77
CA ALA A 322 -20.42 9.39 -38.44
C ALA A 322 -21.49 8.85 -39.37
#